data_17cc1de95ebf4ca007f3cd11f2f614de
#
_entry.id   17cc1de95ebf4ca007f3cd11f2f614de
#
_cell.length_a   1.000
_cell.length_b   1.000
_cell.length_c   1.000
_cell.angle_alpha   90.00
_cell.angle_beta   90.00
_cell.angle_gamma   90.00
#
_symmetry.space_group_name_H-M   'P 1'
#
loop_
_entity.id
_entity.type
_entity.pdbx_description
1 polymer ?
#
loop_
_entity_poly.entity_id
_entity_poly.type
_entity_poly.pdbx_seq_one_letter_code
_entity_poly.pdbx_strand_id
1 'polypeptide(L)'
;MKIVFKLLTIFPLKIAFFIIDWLFLITPVYFLQALSSFHVTKKNLAIAFPGLTKKEILQISKSSYKETLKSFYETLYCWSRPQEKIIAHTKKINNRFLFSQPQNPTGLIIFAIHNRSIDFLLRWMSSQRKHTSLYKTIKFNRIDNFVKNLREEGGNKMVPTGIGGVKSIIEALKNNQMTCMASDQVPANGLGKYSTFFGHECFSFSLAPSLARKTNMPILMASLSYDSSIGHIMTFNKPDTKIYGESGVDIMNHEMEKEILKRPEEYSWEYKKFRKLSKEPKDIYKN
;
A
#
# COMPACT_ATOMS: atom_id res chain seq x y z
N MET A 1 12.73 7.81 19.62
CA MET A 1 12.43 7.38 18.24
C MET A 1 12.19 8.56 17.30
N LYS A 2 11.25 9.51 17.60
CA LYS A 2 10.94 10.66 16.72
C LYS A 2 12.17 11.48 16.32
N ILE A 3 13.09 11.76 17.27
CA ILE A 3 14.35 12.48 17.01
C ILE A 3 15.25 11.73 16.01
N VAL A 4 15.39 10.40 16.18
CA VAL A 4 16.20 9.56 15.28
C VAL A 4 15.65 9.63 13.85
N PHE A 5 14.33 9.45 13.67
CA PHE A 5 13.72 9.57 12.35
C PHE A 5 13.82 11.00 11.79
N LYS A 6 13.79 12.03 12.65
CA LYS A 6 13.98 13.41 12.25
C LYS A 6 15.39 13.69 11.71
N LEU A 7 16.41 13.08 12.32
CA LEU A 7 17.79 13.12 11.84
C LEU A 7 17.97 12.37 10.52
N LEU A 8 17.39 11.16 10.41
CA LEU A 8 17.42 10.38 9.17
C LEU A 8 16.67 11.06 8.01
N THR A 9 15.72 11.92 8.32
CA THR A 9 14.92 12.65 7.32
C THR A 9 15.15 14.15 7.42
N ILE A 10 16.42 14.56 7.55
CA ILE A 10 16.80 15.97 7.68
C ILE A 10 16.41 16.79 6.46
N PHE A 11 16.52 16.23 5.27
CA PHE A 11 16.17 16.89 4.03
C PHE A 11 14.66 16.92 3.80
N PRO A 12 14.11 18.01 3.25
CA PRO A 12 12.76 18.02 2.70
C PRO A 12 12.59 16.97 1.61
N LEU A 13 11.36 16.42 1.45
CA LEU A 13 11.07 15.33 0.52
C LEU A 13 11.59 15.57 -0.91
N LYS A 14 11.39 16.79 -1.47
CA LYS A 14 11.87 17.13 -2.81
C LYS A 14 13.39 17.04 -2.95
N ILE A 15 14.12 17.52 -1.94
CA ILE A 15 15.60 17.46 -1.94
C ILE A 15 16.08 16.02 -1.79
N ALA A 16 15.47 15.25 -0.88
CA ALA A 16 15.82 13.84 -0.70
C ALA A 16 15.56 13.02 -1.97
N PHE A 17 14.45 13.25 -2.65
CA PHE A 17 14.12 12.59 -3.90
C PHE A 17 15.10 12.95 -5.02
N PHE A 18 15.46 14.23 -5.14
CA PHE A 18 16.49 14.66 -6.08
C PHE A 18 17.85 13.96 -5.81
N ILE A 19 18.26 13.89 -4.54
CA ILE A 19 19.50 13.18 -4.15
C ILE A 19 19.41 11.69 -4.53
N ILE A 20 18.28 11.03 -4.26
CA ILE A 20 18.06 9.62 -4.61
C ILE A 20 18.10 9.46 -6.15
N ASP A 21 17.44 10.33 -6.91
CA ASP A 21 17.46 10.29 -8.37
C ASP A 21 18.88 10.41 -8.91
N TRP A 22 19.65 11.36 -8.39
CA TRP A 22 21.04 11.57 -8.79
C TRP A 22 21.93 10.37 -8.45
N LEU A 23 21.81 9.81 -7.24
CA LEU A 23 22.52 8.61 -6.84
C LEU A 23 22.23 7.43 -7.78
N PHE A 24 20.96 7.24 -8.15
CA PHE A 24 20.57 6.18 -9.08
C PHE A 24 21.03 6.41 -10.52
N LEU A 25 21.24 7.66 -10.90
CA LEU A 25 21.81 7.99 -12.21
C LEU A 25 23.23 7.43 -12.34
N ILE A 26 24.06 7.65 -11.31
CA ILE A 26 25.49 7.26 -11.30
C ILE A 26 25.72 5.82 -10.79
N THR A 27 24.74 5.18 -10.15
CA THR A 27 24.89 3.82 -9.60
C THR A 27 24.78 2.77 -10.73
N PRO A 28 25.83 2.00 -11.00
CA PRO A 28 25.75 0.88 -11.95
C PRO A 28 24.78 -0.19 -11.46
N VAL A 29 24.00 -0.75 -12.38
CA VAL A 29 23.01 -1.80 -12.07
C VAL A 29 23.64 -3.03 -11.42
N TYR A 30 24.91 -3.30 -11.67
CA TYR A 30 25.65 -4.41 -11.06
C TYR A 30 25.57 -4.41 -9.52
N PHE A 31 25.70 -3.24 -8.89
CA PHE A 31 25.58 -3.15 -7.42
C PHE A 31 24.16 -3.47 -6.92
N LEU A 32 23.14 -3.12 -7.68
CA LEU A 32 21.76 -3.46 -7.32
C LEU A 32 21.50 -4.96 -7.46
N GLN A 33 22.11 -5.61 -8.45
CA GLN A 33 21.97 -7.05 -8.66
C GLN A 33 22.52 -7.91 -7.52
N ALA A 34 23.40 -7.37 -6.68
CA ALA A 34 23.86 -8.05 -5.47
C ALA A 34 22.79 -8.11 -4.35
N LEU A 35 21.71 -7.32 -4.46
CA LEU A 35 20.68 -7.23 -3.44
C LEU A 35 19.54 -8.24 -3.71
N SER A 36 19.22 -9.04 -2.69
CA SER A 36 18.14 -10.05 -2.77
C SER A 36 16.77 -9.43 -3.07
N SER A 37 16.49 -8.24 -2.51
CA SER A 37 15.25 -7.49 -2.79
C SER A 37 15.16 -7.03 -4.24
N PHE A 38 16.27 -6.64 -4.87
CA PHE A 38 16.30 -6.30 -6.29
C PHE A 38 16.02 -7.53 -7.19
N HIS A 39 16.50 -8.72 -6.80
CA HIS A 39 16.16 -9.95 -7.49
C HIS A 39 14.66 -10.27 -7.43
N VAL A 40 14.04 -10.05 -6.26
CA VAL A 40 12.58 -10.20 -6.11
C VAL A 40 11.84 -9.21 -7.00
N THR A 41 12.24 -7.94 -7.00
CA THR A 41 11.68 -6.91 -7.91
C THR A 41 11.73 -7.36 -9.37
N LYS A 42 12.90 -7.82 -9.83
CA LYS A 42 13.08 -8.28 -11.21
C LYS A 42 12.22 -9.50 -11.55
N LYS A 43 12.12 -10.49 -10.64
CA LYS A 43 11.25 -11.66 -10.84
C LYS A 43 9.77 -11.26 -10.93
N ASN A 44 9.30 -10.40 -10.02
CA ASN A 44 7.91 -9.93 -10.02
C ASN A 44 7.55 -9.16 -11.28
N LEU A 45 8.42 -8.27 -11.73
CA LEU A 45 8.21 -7.49 -12.94
C LEU A 45 8.20 -8.40 -14.19
N ALA A 46 9.07 -9.41 -14.25
CA ALA A 46 9.06 -10.36 -15.36
C ALA A 46 7.77 -11.20 -15.42
N ILE A 47 7.16 -11.49 -14.27
CA ILE A 47 5.86 -12.16 -14.17
C ILE A 47 4.72 -11.24 -14.60
N ALA A 48 4.71 -10.02 -14.06
CA ALA A 48 3.64 -9.06 -14.31
C ALA A 48 3.65 -8.54 -15.76
N PHE A 49 4.82 -8.50 -16.40
CA PHE A 49 5.03 -7.96 -17.76
C PHE A 49 5.75 -8.96 -18.67
N PRO A 50 5.12 -10.10 -19.00
CA PRO A 50 5.78 -11.17 -19.77
C PRO A 50 6.16 -10.76 -21.21
N GLY A 51 5.57 -9.68 -21.73
CA GLY A 51 5.90 -9.14 -23.06
C GLY A 51 7.15 -8.27 -23.10
N LEU A 52 7.73 -7.90 -21.95
CA LEU A 52 8.93 -7.08 -21.90
C LEU A 52 10.21 -7.91 -22.10
N THR A 53 11.18 -7.34 -22.80
CA THR A 53 12.51 -7.91 -22.96
C THR A 53 13.30 -7.90 -21.65
N LYS A 54 14.34 -8.73 -21.52
CA LYS A 54 15.24 -8.75 -20.35
C LYS A 54 15.84 -7.36 -20.06
N LYS A 55 16.11 -6.56 -21.09
CA LYS A 55 16.66 -5.20 -20.96
C LYS A 55 15.62 -4.25 -20.37
N GLU A 56 14.38 -4.29 -20.86
CA GLU A 56 13.28 -3.47 -20.35
C GLU A 56 12.91 -3.85 -18.90
N ILE A 57 12.87 -5.15 -18.59
CA ILE A 57 12.68 -5.63 -17.21
C ILE A 57 13.78 -5.09 -16.28
N LEU A 58 15.04 -5.09 -16.73
CA LEU A 58 16.13 -4.57 -15.90
C LEU A 58 16.01 -3.06 -15.71
N GLN A 59 15.60 -2.32 -16.73
CA GLN A 59 15.42 -0.88 -16.68
C GLN A 59 14.27 -0.49 -15.72
N ILE A 60 13.09 -1.11 -15.87
CA ILE A 60 11.96 -0.86 -14.98
C ILE A 60 12.25 -1.32 -13.54
N SER A 61 13.04 -2.40 -13.36
CA SER A 61 13.48 -2.84 -12.02
C SER A 61 14.36 -1.80 -11.34
N LYS A 62 15.28 -1.15 -12.07
CA LYS A 62 16.12 -0.07 -11.55
C LYS A 62 15.26 1.13 -11.14
N SER A 63 14.30 1.52 -11.98
CA SER A 63 13.37 2.62 -11.69
C SER A 63 12.52 2.30 -10.48
N SER A 64 11.92 1.11 -10.42
CA SER A 64 11.10 0.68 -9.29
C SER A 64 11.88 0.65 -7.97
N TYR A 65 13.10 0.11 -7.99
CA TYR A 65 13.92 0.05 -6.79
C TYR A 65 14.32 1.45 -6.27
N LYS A 66 14.50 2.40 -7.16
CA LYS A 66 14.68 3.82 -6.85
C LYS A 66 13.43 4.39 -6.15
N GLU A 67 12.24 4.12 -6.68
CA GLU A 67 10.97 4.58 -6.08
C GLU A 67 10.70 3.89 -4.73
N THR A 68 11.10 2.62 -4.56
CA THR A 68 11.09 1.94 -3.24
C THR A 68 11.90 2.71 -2.19
N LEU A 69 13.10 3.22 -2.53
CA LEU A 69 13.90 4.01 -1.60
C LEU A 69 13.25 5.37 -1.29
N LYS A 70 12.63 6.01 -2.27
CA LYS A 70 11.86 7.24 -2.03
C LYS A 70 10.66 6.97 -1.11
N SER A 71 9.91 5.89 -1.33
CA SER A 71 8.80 5.46 -0.48
C SER A 71 9.23 5.15 0.95
N PHE A 72 10.40 4.51 1.11
CA PHE A 72 11.00 4.29 2.43
C PHE A 72 11.34 5.61 3.14
N TYR A 73 11.96 6.55 2.43
CA TYR A 73 12.25 7.88 2.98
C TYR A 73 10.96 8.61 3.36
N GLU A 74 9.92 8.56 2.53
CA GLU A 74 8.59 9.11 2.83
C GLU A 74 8.02 8.53 4.13
N THR A 75 8.14 7.22 4.32
CA THR A 75 7.64 6.55 5.53
C THR A 75 8.34 7.06 6.78
N LEU A 76 9.68 7.15 6.76
CA LEU A 76 10.45 7.71 7.87
C LEU A 76 10.12 9.20 8.09
N TYR A 77 9.92 9.96 7.01
CA TYR A 77 9.50 11.36 7.06
C TYR A 77 8.12 11.49 7.73
N CYS A 78 7.16 10.66 7.35
CA CYS A 78 5.83 10.60 7.97
C CYS A 78 5.91 10.31 9.48
N TRP A 79 6.80 9.42 9.89
CA TRP A 79 6.97 9.06 11.30
C TRP A 79 7.63 10.18 12.13
N SER A 80 8.36 11.08 11.50
CA SER A 80 9.11 12.14 12.15
C SER A 80 8.42 13.49 12.18
N ARG A 81 7.36 13.69 11.41
CA ARG A 81 6.69 15.01 11.24
C ARG A 81 5.27 14.98 11.81
N PRO A 82 4.72 16.12 12.23
CA PRO A 82 3.34 16.25 12.63
C PRO A 82 2.41 16.06 11.42
N GLN A 83 1.16 15.67 11.70
CA GLN A 83 0.17 15.30 10.68
C GLN A 83 -0.11 16.44 9.68
N GLU A 84 -0.15 17.67 10.15
CA GLU A 84 -0.42 18.87 9.33
C GLU A 84 0.62 19.04 8.23
N LYS A 85 1.90 18.69 8.49
CA LYS A 85 2.95 18.72 7.47
C LYS A 85 2.73 17.66 6.40
N ILE A 86 2.24 16.47 6.78
CA ILE A 86 1.93 15.40 5.81
C ILE A 86 0.75 15.81 4.93
N ILE A 87 -0.30 16.39 5.53
CA ILE A 87 -1.46 16.90 4.79
C ILE A 87 -1.02 17.98 3.79
N ALA A 88 -0.15 18.90 4.19
CA ALA A 88 0.35 19.99 3.35
C ALA A 88 1.16 19.51 2.12
N HIS A 89 1.73 18.29 2.18
CA HIS A 89 2.41 17.67 1.04
C HIS A 89 1.45 17.04 0.02
N THR A 90 0.19 16.77 0.37
CA THR A 90 -0.83 16.29 -0.56
C THR A 90 -1.32 17.44 -1.41
N LYS A 91 -0.92 17.49 -2.67
CA LYS A 91 -1.19 18.63 -3.56
C LYS A 91 -2.41 18.43 -4.46
N LYS A 92 -2.74 17.18 -4.74
CA LYS A 92 -3.90 16.83 -5.58
C LYS A 92 -4.62 15.63 -5.00
N ILE A 93 -5.95 15.66 -5.06
CA ILE A 93 -6.80 14.55 -4.62
C ILE A 93 -7.82 14.29 -5.71
N ASN A 94 -7.62 13.20 -6.43
CA ASN A 94 -8.55 12.77 -7.46
C ASN A 94 -9.75 12.08 -6.81
N ASN A 95 -10.93 12.38 -7.30
CA ASN A 95 -12.22 11.83 -6.84
C ASN A 95 -12.45 12.00 -5.32
N ARG A 96 -12.01 13.13 -4.76
CA ARG A 96 -12.17 13.44 -3.33
C ARG A 96 -13.62 13.28 -2.86
N PHE A 97 -14.59 13.60 -3.71
CA PHE A 97 -16.01 13.49 -3.41
C PHE A 97 -16.46 12.09 -3.00
N LEU A 98 -15.80 11.03 -3.52
CA LEU A 98 -16.10 9.64 -3.13
C LEU A 98 -15.76 9.38 -1.66
N PHE A 99 -14.69 9.99 -1.17
CA PHE A 99 -14.20 9.83 0.21
C PHE A 99 -14.92 10.78 1.19
N SER A 100 -15.18 12.01 0.76
CA SER A 100 -15.69 13.11 1.59
C SER A 100 -17.21 13.23 1.53
N GLN A 101 -17.99 12.16 1.43
CA GLN A 101 -19.44 12.26 1.34
C GLN A 101 -20.03 12.82 2.66
N PRO A 102 -20.32 14.13 2.77
CA PRO A 102 -20.88 14.72 3.99
C PRO A 102 -22.35 14.35 4.20
N GLN A 103 -23.00 13.83 3.16
CA GLN A 103 -24.47 13.61 3.13
C GLN A 103 -24.89 12.20 3.56
N ASN A 104 -23.94 11.29 3.79
CA ASN A 104 -24.27 9.93 4.24
C ASN A 104 -23.19 9.42 5.19
N PRO A 105 -23.31 9.63 6.52
CA PRO A 105 -22.36 9.17 7.49
C PRO A 105 -22.50 7.65 7.67
N THR A 106 -22.04 6.89 6.69
CA THR A 106 -21.94 5.43 6.76
C THR A 106 -20.52 4.99 7.00
N GLY A 107 -20.32 3.78 7.49
CA GLY A 107 -19.00 3.16 7.54
C GLY A 107 -18.35 3.13 6.15
N LEU A 108 -17.02 3.18 6.07
CA LEU A 108 -16.30 3.18 4.81
C LEU A 108 -15.16 2.15 4.84
N ILE A 109 -15.13 1.28 3.86
CA ILE A 109 -14.05 0.30 3.69
C ILE A 109 -13.07 0.85 2.65
N ILE A 110 -11.79 0.93 3.02
CA ILE A 110 -10.71 1.31 2.11
C ILE A 110 -9.77 0.13 1.92
N PHE A 111 -9.54 -0.28 0.68
CA PHE A 111 -8.40 -1.11 0.33
C PHE A 111 -7.37 -0.29 -0.45
N ALA A 112 -6.10 -0.57 -0.18
CA ALA A 112 -4.99 0.18 -0.73
C ALA A 112 -3.88 -0.77 -1.20
N ILE A 113 -2.94 -0.23 -1.97
CA ILE A 113 -1.72 -0.90 -2.44
C ILE A 113 -0.48 -0.20 -1.90
N HIS A 114 0.64 -0.93 -1.82
CA HIS A 114 1.94 -0.37 -1.47
C HIS A 114 2.60 0.25 -2.71
N ASN A 115 2.04 1.35 -3.20
CA ASN A 115 2.58 2.11 -4.33
C ASN A 115 3.28 3.41 -3.92
N ARG A 116 3.50 3.65 -2.70
CA ARG A 116 4.24 4.70 -1.98
C ARG A 116 4.04 4.44 -0.49
N SER A 117 4.35 5.40 0.37
CA SER A 117 4.18 5.26 1.80
C SER A 117 2.71 5.08 2.23
N ILE A 118 2.38 3.89 2.72
CA ILE A 118 1.06 3.61 3.32
C ILE A 118 0.82 4.50 4.56
N ASP A 119 1.86 4.83 5.32
CA ASP A 119 1.71 5.74 6.46
C ASP A 119 1.36 7.16 6.03
N PHE A 120 1.85 7.61 4.88
CA PHE A 120 1.45 8.89 4.31
C PHE A 120 -0.04 8.89 3.96
N LEU A 121 -0.48 7.86 3.21
CA LEU A 121 -1.87 7.68 2.82
C LEU A 121 -2.79 7.62 4.06
N LEU A 122 -2.46 6.77 5.02
CA LEU A 122 -3.26 6.55 6.23
C LEU A 122 -3.35 7.83 7.08
N ARG A 123 -2.25 8.55 7.29
CA ARG A 123 -2.23 9.79 8.08
C ARG A 123 -3.06 10.90 7.45
N TRP A 124 -3.07 10.99 6.12
CA TRP A 124 -3.96 11.95 5.46
C TRP A 124 -5.42 11.55 5.68
N MET A 125 -5.79 10.28 5.43
CA MET A 125 -7.18 9.81 5.59
C MET A 125 -7.66 9.94 7.04
N SER A 126 -6.79 9.62 8.01
CA SER A 126 -7.11 9.70 9.44
C SER A 126 -7.35 11.13 9.93
N SER A 127 -6.80 12.14 9.24
CA SER A 127 -7.12 13.55 9.53
C SER A 127 -8.53 13.97 9.13
N GLN A 128 -9.15 13.21 8.23
CA GLN A 128 -10.49 13.51 7.71
C GLN A 128 -11.57 12.63 8.36
N ARG A 129 -11.20 11.40 8.76
CA ARG A 129 -12.14 10.41 9.26
C ARG A 129 -11.47 9.45 10.23
N LYS A 130 -12.10 9.20 11.38
CA LYS A 130 -11.62 8.19 12.34
C LYS A 130 -11.63 6.79 11.71
N HIS A 131 -10.64 5.98 12.07
CA HIS A 131 -10.54 4.62 11.58
C HIS A 131 -10.24 3.61 12.69
N THR A 132 -10.68 2.38 12.43
CA THR A 132 -10.23 1.17 13.13
C THR A 132 -9.70 0.23 12.06
N SER A 133 -8.40 -0.08 12.09
CA SER A 133 -7.73 -0.82 11.01
C SER A 133 -6.89 -1.97 11.56
N LEU A 134 -6.73 -3.04 10.75
CA LEU A 134 -5.86 -4.15 11.11
C LEU A 134 -4.41 -3.70 11.18
N TYR A 135 -3.71 -4.23 12.16
CA TYR A 135 -2.30 -3.97 12.38
C TYR A 135 -1.52 -5.26 12.52
N LYS A 136 -0.48 -5.40 11.73
CA LYS A 136 0.52 -6.45 11.89
C LYS A 136 1.71 -5.88 12.62
N THR A 137 2.09 -6.48 13.75
CA THR A 137 3.22 -6.05 14.58
C THR A 137 4.53 -6.01 13.81
N ILE A 138 5.34 -5.01 14.09
CA ILE A 138 6.70 -4.86 13.58
C ILE A 138 7.65 -5.64 14.50
N LYS A 139 8.64 -6.31 13.91
CA LYS A 139 9.58 -7.18 14.66
C LYS A 139 10.29 -6.49 15.86
N PHE A 140 10.53 -5.19 15.75
CA PHE A 140 11.25 -4.42 16.78
C PHE A 140 10.26 -3.67 17.67
N ASN A 141 10.05 -4.12 18.90
CA ASN A 141 9.03 -3.60 19.83
C ASN A 141 9.06 -2.07 20.01
N ARG A 142 10.24 -1.43 20.05
CA ARG A 142 10.35 0.03 20.18
C ARG A 142 9.81 0.78 18.96
N ILE A 143 10.04 0.23 17.77
CA ILE A 143 9.50 0.79 16.51
C ILE A 143 8.02 0.48 16.44
N ASP A 144 7.62 -0.74 16.79
CA ASP A 144 6.22 -1.18 16.79
C ASP A 144 5.33 -0.27 17.64
N ASN A 145 5.69 -0.08 18.91
CA ASN A 145 4.95 0.79 19.83
C ASN A 145 4.90 2.24 19.31
N PHE A 146 6.01 2.73 18.78
CA PHE A 146 6.06 4.09 18.23
C PHE A 146 5.13 4.26 17.03
N VAL A 147 5.18 3.35 16.06
CA VAL A 147 4.35 3.41 14.84
C VAL A 147 2.88 3.18 15.18
N LYS A 148 2.58 2.23 16.08
CA LYS A 148 1.21 1.98 16.54
C LYS A 148 0.62 3.24 17.17
N ASN A 149 1.32 3.85 18.13
CA ASN A 149 0.86 5.08 18.79
C ASN A 149 0.65 6.21 17.78
N LEU A 150 1.54 6.35 16.79
CA LEU A 150 1.41 7.35 15.73
C LEU A 150 0.16 7.13 14.86
N ARG A 151 -0.16 5.88 14.55
CA ARG A 151 -1.36 5.53 13.77
C ARG A 151 -2.65 5.65 14.59
N GLU A 152 -2.55 5.62 15.91
CA GLU A 152 -3.67 5.77 16.85
C GLU A 152 -3.91 7.24 17.27
N GLU A 153 -3.06 8.18 16.82
CA GLU A 153 -3.28 9.62 17.06
C GLU A 153 -4.69 10.04 16.61
N GLY A 154 -5.32 10.97 17.32
CA GLY A 154 -6.67 11.47 17.03
C GLY A 154 -7.82 10.50 17.38
N GLY A 155 -7.57 9.48 18.20
CA GLY A 155 -8.59 8.50 18.62
C GLY A 155 -8.84 7.39 17.59
N ASN A 156 -7.91 7.18 16.68
CA ASN A 156 -7.88 6.03 15.78
C ASN A 156 -7.50 4.76 16.53
N LYS A 157 -7.81 3.58 15.98
CA LYS A 157 -7.48 2.30 16.60
C LYS A 157 -6.78 1.35 15.64
N MET A 158 -5.70 0.73 16.10
CA MET A 158 -5.00 -0.36 15.45
C MET A 158 -5.31 -1.67 16.17
N VAL A 159 -5.99 -2.59 15.49
CA VAL A 159 -6.42 -3.88 16.05
C VAL A 159 -5.63 -5.04 15.44
N PRO A 160 -5.35 -6.12 16.21
CA PRO A 160 -4.57 -7.25 15.73
C PRO A 160 -5.29 -7.99 14.59
N THR A 161 -4.50 -8.65 13.73
CA THR A 161 -5.04 -9.54 12.71
C THR A 161 -5.64 -10.78 13.36
N GLY A 162 -6.96 -10.99 13.17
CA GLY A 162 -7.68 -12.13 13.74
C GLY A 162 -9.16 -11.82 13.94
N ILE A 163 -9.89 -12.78 14.51
CA ILE A 163 -11.35 -12.70 14.68
C ILE A 163 -11.76 -11.50 15.55
N GLY A 164 -11.03 -11.24 16.63
CA GLY A 164 -11.31 -10.10 17.52
C GLY A 164 -11.14 -8.76 16.82
N GLY A 165 -10.08 -8.61 16.01
CA GLY A 165 -9.85 -7.39 15.22
C GLY A 165 -10.92 -7.19 14.14
N VAL A 166 -11.38 -8.27 13.49
CA VAL A 166 -12.48 -8.19 12.52
C VAL A 166 -13.80 -7.76 13.18
N LYS A 167 -14.09 -8.26 14.37
CA LYS A 167 -15.26 -7.79 15.15
C LYS A 167 -15.17 -6.29 15.44
N SER A 168 -14.02 -5.82 15.91
CA SER A 168 -13.80 -4.39 16.18
C SER A 168 -13.96 -3.52 14.92
N ILE A 169 -13.52 -4.01 13.75
CA ILE A 169 -13.73 -3.32 12.48
C ILE A 169 -15.21 -3.24 12.11
N ILE A 170 -15.96 -4.32 12.25
CA ILE A 170 -17.40 -4.32 11.95
C ILE A 170 -18.15 -3.36 12.87
N GLU A 171 -17.80 -3.31 14.15
CA GLU A 171 -18.36 -2.35 15.11
C GLU A 171 -18.02 -0.89 14.72
N ALA A 172 -16.77 -0.64 14.37
CA ALA A 172 -16.33 0.67 13.91
C ALA A 172 -17.08 1.13 12.63
N LEU A 173 -17.28 0.23 11.67
CA LEU A 173 -18.06 0.51 10.47
C LEU A 173 -19.52 0.85 10.79
N LYS A 174 -20.15 0.15 11.74
CA LYS A 174 -21.50 0.48 12.23
C LYS A 174 -21.57 1.85 12.91
N ASN A 175 -20.46 2.28 13.52
CA ASN A 175 -20.31 3.60 14.14
C ASN A 175 -19.77 4.66 13.16
N ASN A 176 -20.02 4.48 11.86
CA ASN A 176 -19.66 5.40 10.80
C ASN A 176 -18.16 5.71 10.69
N GLN A 177 -17.29 4.86 11.21
CA GLN A 177 -15.85 4.98 11.06
C GLN A 177 -15.38 4.36 9.75
N MET A 178 -14.12 4.60 9.42
CA MET A 178 -13.44 3.99 8.30
C MET A 178 -12.62 2.77 8.77
N THR A 179 -12.43 1.80 7.90
CA THR A 179 -11.33 0.84 8.00
C THR A 179 -10.44 0.96 6.78
N CYS A 180 -9.13 0.85 6.98
CA CYS A 180 -8.15 0.87 5.88
C CYS A 180 -7.24 -0.36 5.99
N MET A 181 -7.00 -1.01 4.84
CA MET A 181 -6.13 -2.18 4.77
C MET A 181 -5.36 -2.22 3.45
N ALA A 182 -4.05 -2.39 3.51
CA ALA A 182 -3.24 -2.69 2.34
C ALA A 182 -3.50 -4.15 1.93
N SER A 183 -4.09 -4.35 0.75
CA SER A 183 -4.69 -5.62 0.34
C SER A 183 -3.86 -6.39 -0.69
N ASP A 184 -2.74 -5.84 -1.11
CA ASP A 184 -1.86 -6.40 -2.14
C ASP A 184 -0.87 -7.46 -1.61
N GLN A 185 -0.66 -7.56 -0.29
CA GLN A 185 0.25 -8.54 0.29
C GLN A 185 -0.43 -9.90 0.50
N VAL A 186 0.40 -10.97 0.55
CA VAL A 186 -0.07 -12.33 0.84
C VAL A 186 -0.49 -12.42 2.31
N PRO A 187 -1.77 -12.70 2.60
CA PRO A 187 -2.27 -12.73 3.97
C PRO A 187 -1.84 -14.00 4.72
N ALA A 188 -2.08 -14.00 6.05
CA ALA A 188 -2.02 -15.22 6.84
C ALA A 188 -3.08 -16.22 6.38
N ASN A 189 -2.87 -17.51 6.70
CA ASN A 189 -3.85 -18.56 6.41
C ASN A 189 -5.21 -18.20 7.06
N GLY A 190 -6.30 -18.45 6.33
CA GLY A 190 -7.65 -18.10 6.75
C GLY A 190 -8.12 -16.68 6.44
N LEU A 191 -7.21 -15.78 6.00
CA LEU A 191 -7.55 -14.39 5.65
C LEU A 191 -7.50 -14.12 4.14
N GLY A 192 -7.40 -15.15 3.32
CA GLY A 192 -7.31 -15.01 1.87
C GLY A 192 -7.91 -16.19 1.12
N LYS A 193 -8.01 -16.04 -0.18
CA LYS A 193 -8.33 -17.09 -1.13
C LYS A 193 -7.45 -16.96 -2.37
N TYR A 194 -7.36 -18.01 -3.18
CA TYR A 194 -6.70 -17.93 -4.48
C TYR A 194 -7.54 -17.08 -5.43
N SER A 195 -6.88 -16.20 -6.15
CA SER A 195 -7.48 -15.24 -7.07
C SER A 195 -6.43 -14.77 -8.06
N THR A 196 -6.85 -14.39 -9.24
CA THR A 196 -5.95 -13.92 -10.30
C THR A 196 -5.34 -12.57 -9.95
N PHE A 197 -4.01 -12.45 -10.14
CA PHE A 197 -3.26 -11.21 -10.07
C PHE A 197 -2.12 -11.25 -11.10
N PHE A 198 -2.13 -10.32 -12.06
CA PHE A 198 -1.25 -10.32 -13.23
C PHE A 198 -1.20 -11.67 -13.95
N GLY A 199 -2.37 -12.26 -14.22
CA GLY A 199 -2.51 -13.53 -14.92
C GLY A 199 -2.15 -14.78 -14.12
N HIS A 200 -1.73 -14.66 -12.84
CA HIS A 200 -1.35 -15.77 -11.98
C HIS A 200 -2.32 -15.94 -10.82
N GLU A 201 -2.77 -17.16 -10.60
CA GLU A 201 -3.64 -17.49 -9.46
C GLU A 201 -2.80 -17.58 -8.19
N CYS A 202 -2.80 -16.50 -7.40
CA CYS A 202 -2.02 -16.36 -6.16
C CYS A 202 -2.92 -16.13 -4.95
N PHE A 203 -2.41 -16.50 -3.77
CA PHE A 203 -3.14 -16.32 -2.51
C PHE A 203 -3.26 -14.83 -2.18
N SER A 204 -4.48 -14.31 -2.29
CA SER A 204 -4.83 -12.89 -2.19
C SER A 204 -5.68 -12.60 -0.97
N PHE A 205 -5.53 -11.39 -0.41
CA PHE A 205 -6.28 -10.93 0.74
C PHE A 205 -7.78 -10.83 0.41
N SER A 206 -8.65 -11.33 1.29
CA SER A 206 -10.09 -11.41 0.99
C SER A 206 -10.97 -10.59 1.94
N LEU A 207 -10.39 -9.98 2.98
CA LEU A 207 -11.19 -9.35 4.03
C LEU A 207 -11.96 -8.12 3.55
N ALA A 208 -11.37 -7.25 2.72
CA ALA A 208 -12.04 -6.03 2.26
C ALA A 208 -13.34 -6.33 1.49
N PRO A 209 -13.33 -7.15 0.42
CA PRO A 209 -14.57 -7.52 -0.27
C PRO A 209 -15.52 -8.36 0.61
N SER A 210 -14.99 -9.19 1.51
CA SER A 210 -15.84 -9.97 2.45
C SER A 210 -16.59 -9.06 3.43
N LEU A 211 -15.93 -8.01 3.94
CA LEU A 211 -16.58 -7.00 4.76
C LEU A 211 -17.64 -6.22 3.96
N ALA A 212 -17.31 -5.80 2.73
CA ALA A 212 -18.24 -5.08 1.87
C ALA A 212 -19.50 -5.92 1.62
N ARG A 213 -19.36 -7.20 1.25
CA ARG A 213 -20.47 -8.13 1.04
C ARG A 213 -21.31 -8.32 2.30
N LYS A 214 -20.66 -8.50 3.47
CA LYS A 214 -21.34 -8.78 4.74
C LYS A 214 -22.07 -7.56 5.30
N THR A 215 -21.53 -6.37 5.13
CA THR A 215 -22.03 -5.14 5.76
C THR A 215 -22.80 -4.27 4.80
N ASN A 216 -22.69 -4.50 3.51
CA ASN A 216 -23.17 -3.63 2.42
C ASN A 216 -22.65 -2.17 2.52
N MET A 217 -21.52 -1.98 3.22
CA MET A 217 -20.91 -0.65 3.39
C MET A 217 -20.15 -0.25 2.11
N PRO A 218 -20.07 1.05 1.82
CA PRO A 218 -19.24 1.55 0.72
C PRO A 218 -17.80 1.06 0.81
N ILE A 219 -17.24 0.69 -0.34
CA ILE A 219 -15.86 0.27 -0.48
C ILE A 219 -15.18 1.10 -1.56
N LEU A 220 -13.97 1.59 -1.27
CA LEU A 220 -13.15 2.35 -2.21
C LEU A 220 -11.73 1.80 -2.24
N MET A 221 -11.10 1.94 -3.40
CA MET A 221 -9.65 1.81 -3.50
C MET A 221 -9.01 3.17 -3.24
N ALA A 222 -7.92 3.19 -2.46
CA ALA A 222 -7.09 4.36 -2.27
C ALA A 222 -5.65 4.09 -2.72
N SER A 223 -5.06 5.04 -3.44
CA SER A 223 -3.68 4.99 -3.88
C SER A 223 -2.98 6.33 -3.65
N LEU A 224 -1.65 6.28 -3.52
CA LEU A 224 -0.78 7.42 -3.42
C LEU A 224 0.25 7.37 -4.55
N SER A 225 0.45 8.45 -5.25
CA SER A 225 1.51 8.61 -6.26
C SER A 225 2.27 9.91 -6.06
N TYR A 226 3.43 10.04 -6.68
CA TYR A 226 4.22 11.27 -6.63
C TYR A 226 4.56 11.75 -8.02
N ASP A 227 4.32 13.03 -8.25
CA ASP A 227 4.71 13.75 -9.46
C ASP A 227 5.69 14.86 -9.09
N SER A 228 6.82 14.96 -9.78
CA SER A 228 7.89 15.92 -9.44
C SER A 228 7.44 17.38 -9.55
N SER A 229 6.51 17.68 -10.45
CA SER A 229 5.96 19.02 -10.68
C SER A 229 4.82 19.37 -9.71
N ILE A 230 3.96 18.39 -9.42
CA ILE A 230 2.74 18.58 -8.61
C ILE A 230 3.02 18.28 -7.13
N GLY A 231 3.72 17.20 -6.81
CA GLY A 231 3.88 16.63 -5.48
C GLY A 231 3.04 15.35 -5.29
N HIS A 232 2.65 15.06 -4.05
CA HIS A 232 1.84 13.87 -3.76
C HIS A 232 0.41 14.00 -4.27
N ILE A 233 -0.03 12.96 -4.96
CA ILE A 233 -1.37 12.84 -5.54
C ILE A 233 -2.06 11.64 -4.90
N MET A 234 -3.16 11.88 -4.24
CA MET A 234 -4.02 10.83 -3.69
C MET A 234 -5.18 10.56 -4.64
N THR A 235 -5.51 9.31 -4.85
CA THR A 235 -6.61 8.94 -5.75
C THR A 235 -7.55 7.96 -5.03
N PHE A 236 -8.84 8.23 -5.11
CA PHE A 236 -9.90 7.33 -4.68
C PHE A 236 -10.65 6.81 -5.91
N ASN A 237 -10.83 5.50 -5.99
CA ASN A 237 -11.58 4.85 -7.07
C ASN A 237 -12.70 4.00 -6.47
N LYS A 238 -13.88 4.09 -7.08
CA LYS A 238 -14.98 3.18 -6.77
C LYS A 238 -14.81 1.93 -7.61
N PRO A 239 -14.64 0.74 -7.01
CA PRO A 239 -14.55 -0.50 -7.76
C PRO A 239 -15.89 -0.88 -8.40
N ASP A 240 -15.86 -1.85 -9.34
CA ASP A 240 -17.05 -2.47 -9.89
C ASP A 240 -17.93 -3.03 -8.76
N THR A 241 -19.25 -2.92 -8.92
CA THR A 241 -20.24 -3.39 -7.93
C THR A 241 -20.20 -4.89 -7.69
N LYS A 242 -19.65 -5.69 -8.61
CA LYS A 242 -19.37 -7.12 -8.42
C LYS A 242 -18.41 -7.41 -7.24
N ILE A 243 -17.75 -6.39 -6.69
CA ILE A 243 -16.91 -6.53 -5.48
C ILE A 243 -17.71 -7.00 -4.27
N TYR A 244 -19.02 -6.77 -4.24
CA TYR A 244 -19.93 -7.26 -3.19
C TYR A 244 -20.34 -8.73 -3.37
N GLY A 245 -20.00 -9.36 -4.49
CA GLY A 245 -20.33 -10.76 -4.83
C GLY A 245 -19.22 -11.76 -4.53
N GLU A 246 -19.38 -12.96 -5.05
CA GLU A 246 -18.43 -14.06 -4.90
C GLU A 246 -17.07 -13.80 -5.58
N SER A 247 -17.08 -13.05 -6.69
CA SER A 247 -15.88 -12.60 -7.42
C SER A 247 -15.18 -11.39 -6.79
N GLY A 248 -15.57 -10.97 -5.59
CA GLY A 248 -15.10 -9.73 -4.99
C GLY A 248 -13.59 -9.62 -4.87
N VAL A 249 -12.86 -10.73 -4.65
CA VAL A 249 -11.39 -10.71 -4.58
C VAL A 249 -10.78 -10.54 -5.96
N ASP A 250 -11.36 -11.13 -7.02
CA ASP A 250 -10.89 -10.96 -8.38
C ASP A 250 -11.09 -9.51 -8.85
N ILE A 251 -12.25 -8.92 -8.51
CA ILE A 251 -12.50 -7.49 -8.76
C ILE A 251 -11.50 -6.61 -8.03
N MET A 252 -11.25 -6.87 -6.73
CA MET A 252 -10.27 -6.11 -5.95
C MET A 252 -8.85 -6.21 -6.55
N ASN A 253 -8.41 -7.41 -6.92
CA ASN A 253 -7.11 -7.62 -7.57
C ASN A 253 -7.04 -6.87 -8.90
N HIS A 254 -8.08 -6.94 -9.73
CA HIS A 254 -8.13 -6.25 -11.02
C HIS A 254 -8.07 -4.71 -10.87
N GLU A 255 -8.77 -4.14 -9.87
CA GLU A 255 -8.67 -2.70 -9.59
C GLU A 255 -7.26 -2.31 -9.12
N MET A 256 -6.61 -3.16 -8.31
CA MET A 256 -5.21 -2.95 -7.91
C MET A 256 -4.26 -3.01 -9.12
N GLU A 257 -4.43 -3.98 -10.02
CA GLU A 257 -3.64 -4.09 -11.27
C GLU A 257 -3.78 -2.83 -12.14
N LYS A 258 -5.02 -2.37 -12.37
CA LYS A 258 -5.29 -1.13 -13.14
C LYS A 258 -4.53 0.07 -12.56
N GLU A 259 -4.48 0.18 -11.24
CA GLU A 259 -3.78 1.29 -10.59
C GLU A 259 -2.25 1.15 -10.70
N ILE A 260 -1.73 -0.07 -10.50
CA ILE A 260 -0.31 -0.37 -10.64
C ILE A 260 0.17 -0.08 -12.07
N LEU A 261 -0.64 -0.42 -13.08
CA LEU A 261 -0.29 -0.22 -14.50
C LEU A 261 -0.16 1.26 -14.88
N LYS A 262 -0.73 2.20 -14.12
CA LYS A 262 -0.57 3.63 -14.39
C LYS A 262 0.85 4.12 -14.10
N ARG A 263 1.49 3.58 -13.04
CA ARG A 263 2.84 3.92 -12.58
C ARG A 263 3.50 2.68 -11.98
N PRO A 264 3.87 1.70 -12.82
CA PRO A 264 4.35 0.41 -12.34
C PRO A 264 5.66 0.53 -11.53
N GLU A 265 6.46 1.55 -11.77
CA GLU A 265 7.69 1.81 -11.01
C GLU A 265 7.44 2.22 -9.56
N GLU A 266 6.27 2.76 -9.21
CA GLU A 266 5.95 3.19 -7.84
C GLU A 266 5.44 2.05 -6.95
N TYR A 267 5.11 0.89 -7.50
CA TYR A 267 4.63 -0.25 -6.73
C TYR A 267 5.78 -1.03 -6.06
N SER A 268 5.53 -1.53 -4.85
CA SER A 268 6.51 -2.25 -4.03
C SER A 268 6.79 -3.67 -4.54
N TRP A 269 7.49 -3.78 -5.69
CA TRP A 269 7.83 -5.06 -6.31
C TRP A 269 8.87 -5.87 -5.52
N GLU A 270 9.53 -5.33 -4.53
CA GLU A 270 10.47 -6.05 -3.63
C GLU A 270 9.77 -7.01 -2.67
N TYR A 271 8.45 -6.95 -2.58
CA TYR A 271 7.67 -7.89 -1.80
C TYR A 271 7.38 -9.17 -2.58
N LYS A 272 7.59 -10.33 -1.98
CA LYS A 272 7.36 -11.66 -2.58
C LYS A 272 5.87 -11.96 -2.76
N LYS A 273 5.19 -11.29 -3.68
CA LYS A 273 3.74 -11.43 -3.93
C LYS A 273 3.37 -12.83 -4.41
N PHE A 274 4.16 -13.43 -5.30
CA PHE A 274 3.90 -14.72 -5.92
C PHE A 274 4.52 -15.91 -5.15
N ARG A 275 4.76 -15.77 -3.83
CA ARG A 275 5.31 -16.85 -2.99
C ARG A 275 4.30 -17.95 -2.66
N LYS A 276 3.04 -17.78 -3.02
CA LYS A 276 1.96 -18.72 -2.74
C LYS A 276 1.02 -18.77 -3.94
N LEU A 277 1.37 -19.61 -4.90
CA LEU A 277 0.60 -19.88 -6.11
C LEU A 277 -0.27 -21.11 -5.91
N SER A 278 -1.38 -21.22 -6.65
CA SER A 278 -2.25 -22.43 -6.67
C SER A 278 -1.62 -23.58 -7.44
N LYS A 279 -0.86 -23.27 -8.49
CA LYS A 279 -0.16 -24.23 -9.37
C LYS A 279 1.34 -24.21 -9.11
N GLU A 280 2.04 -25.26 -9.51
CA GLU A 280 3.50 -25.33 -9.43
C GLU A 280 4.17 -24.37 -10.44
N PRO A 281 5.32 -23.80 -10.09
CA PRO A 281 5.96 -23.86 -8.76
C PRO A 281 5.18 -23.02 -7.75
N LYS A 282 4.84 -23.59 -6.58
CA LYS A 282 4.04 -22.91 -5.54
C LYS A 282 4.73 -21.65 -4.98
N ASP A 283 6.04 -21.62 -5.05
CA ASP A 283 6.85 -20.45 -4.65
C ASP A 283 7.98 -20.26 -5.65
N ILE A 284 7.83 -19.26 -6.51
CA ILE A 284 8.83 -18.94 -7.54
C ILE A 284 10.15 -18.38 -7.01
N TYR A 285 10.22 -17.99 -5.74
CA TYR A 285 11.43 -17.44 -5.12
C TYR A 285 12.30 -18.51 -4.46
N LYS A 286 11.77 -19.71 -4.29
CA LYS A 286 12.54 -20.88 -3.89
C LYS A 286 13.09 -21.53 -5.17
N ASN A 287 14.39 -21.56 -5.28
CA ASN A 287 15.08 -22.36 -6.29
C ASN A 287 15.27 -23.77 -5.76
#